data_0aa290cb4bd74836a2c11922fbdbea29
#
_entry.id   0aa290cb4bd74836a2c11922fbdbea29
#
_cell.length_a   1.000
_cell.length_b   1.000
_cell.length_c   1.000
_cell.angle_alpha   90.00
_cell.angle_beta   90.00
_cell.angle_gamma   90.00
#
_symmetry.space_group_name_H-M   'P 1'
#
loop_
_entity.id
_entity.type
_entity.pdbx_description
1 polymer ?
#
loop_
_entity_poly.entity_id
_entity_poly.type
_entity_poly.pdbx_seq_one_letter_code
_entity_poly.pdbx_strand_id
1 'polypeptide(L)'
;MTEKKMYSREEFETMRREAAATMSGDTGLANRAREVLIDADRYHWIHQTTWFGEPILNLPQDMFAMQEIIYRSRPRYILEIGVAWGGSLLFYATLLQVLGGEKVIGVDVYIPPDLRNRLAGHGPLSERLVLIEGSSTEEATIAKVSEILGASREVLVILDSHHSHAHVLAELRLYSPLIGKGNFLVCGDTI
;
A
#
# COMPACT_ATOMS: atom_id res chain seq x y z
N MET A 1 24.99 -20.75 -31.63
CA MET A 1 24.29 -19.54 -31.16
C MET A 1 22.81 -19.85 -31.35
N THR A 2 22.07 -20.15 -30.24
CA THR A 2 20.64 -20.36 -30.30
C THR A 2 19.97 -19.01 -30.59
N GLU A 3 19.24 -18.92 -31.70
CA GLU A 3 18.42 -17.77 -32.03
C GLU A 3 17.51 -17.44 -30.82
N LYS A 4 17.64 -16.23 -30.29
CA LYS A 4 16.81 -15.77 -29.18
C LYS A 4 15.39 -15.55 -29.75
N LYS A 5 14.47 -16.48 -29.52
CA LYS A 5 13.07 -16.35 -29.95
C LYS A 5 12.50 -15.05 -29.34
N MET A 6 12.17 -14.09 -30.17
CA MET A 6 11.42 -12.90 -29.75
C MET A 6 9.94 -13.26 -29.70
N TYR A 7 9.35 -13.17 -28.51
CA TYR A 7 7.91 -13.34 -28.33
C TYR A 7 7.16 -12.06 -28.75
N SER A 8 5.98 -12.22 -29.34
CA SER A 8 5.03 -11.12 -29.44
C SER A 8 4.56 -10.73 -28.02
N ARG A 9 3.97 -9.55 -27.88
CA ARG A 9 3.40 -9.13 -26.59
C ARG A 9 2.35 -10.11 -26.07
N GLU A 10 1.51 -10.61 -26.96
CA GLU A 10 0.42 -11.54 -26.63
C GLU A 10 0.97 -12.93 -26.19
N GLU A 11 1.94 -13.46 -26.92
CA GLU A 11 2.62 -14.72 -26.53
C GLU A 11 3.28 -14.58 -25.17
N PHE A 12 3.97 -13.47 -24.91
CA PHE A 12 4.60 -13.20 -23.62
C PHE A 12 3.59 -13.15 -22.47
N GLU A 13 2.49 -12.41 -22.65
CA GLU A 13 1.44 -12.29 -21.63
C GLU A 13 0.73 -13.62 -21.35
N THR A 14 0.55 -14.46 -22.37
CA THR A 14 -0.01 -15.82 -22.22
C THR A 14 0.94 -16.69 -21.41
N MET A 15 2.21 -16.76 -21.83
CA MET A 15 3.25 -17.53 -21.13
C MET A 15 3.37 -17.08 -19.66
N ARG A 16 3.35 -15.77 -19.38
CA ARG A 16 3.43 -15.23 -18.03
C ARG A 16 2.26 -15.67 -17.15
N ARG A 17 1.03 -15.65 -17.69
CA ARG A 17 -0.17 -16.10 -16.96
C ARG A 17 -0.14 -17.58 -16.65
N GLU A 18 0.24 -18.40 -17.62
CA GLU A 18 0.35 -19.85 -17.46
C GLU A 18 1.44 -20.22 -16.44
N ALA A 19 2.59 -19.56 -16.50
CA ALA A 19 3.67 -19.75 -15.54
C ALA A 19 3.25 -19.34 -14.12
N ALA A 20 2.55 -18.22 -13.96
CA ALA A 20 2.04 -17.77 -12.67
C ALA A 20 0.99 -18.75 -12.11
N ALA A 21 0.07 -19.24 -12.94
CA ALA A 21 -0.92 -20.26 -12.54
C ALA A 21 -0.26 -21.57 -12.11
N THR A 22 0.77 -22.02 -12.83
CA THR A 22 1.53 -23.22 -12.46
C THR A 22 2.28 -23.00 -11.14
N MET A 23 2.95 -21.86 -10.98
CA MET A 23 3.69 -21.53 -9.78
C MET A 23 2.79 -21.43 -8.54
N SER A 24 1.57 -20.90 -8.68
CA SER A 24 0.61 -20.79 -7.56
C SER A 24 0.16 -22.14 -7.02
N GLY A 25 0.23 -23.19 -7.82
CA GLY A 25 -0.05 -24.58 -7.41
C GLY A 25 1.13 -25.32 -6.78
N ASP A 26 2.35 -24.74 -6.83
CA ASP A 26 3.54 -25.37 -6.24
C ASP A 26 3.64 -25.08 -4.73
N THR A 27 2.96 -25.93 -3.95
CA THR A 27 2.98 -25.81 -2.48
C THR A 27 4.37 -26.01 -1.88
N GLY A 28 5.23 -26.81 -2.52
CA GLY A 28 6.61 -26.99 -2.07
C GLY A 28 7.44 -25.72 -2.22
N LEU A 29 7.28 -25.01 -3.34
CA LEU A 29 7.91 -23.70 -3.55
C LEU A 29 7.38 -22.66 -2.55
N ALA A 30 6.05 -22.60 -2.36
CA ALA A 30 5.42 -21.67 -1.44
C ALA A 30 5.91 -21.86 0.01
N ASN A 31 6.04 -23.11 0.48
CA ASN A 31 6.56 -23.42 1.81
C ASN A 31 8.02 -22.96 1.98
N ARG A 32 8.90 -23.29 1.03
CA ARG A 32 10.30 -22.84 1.10
C ARG A 32 10.41 -21.30 1.06
N ALA A 33 9.59 -20.63 0.25
CA ALA A 33 9.58 -19.16 0.20
C ALA A 33 9.17 -18.57 1.56
N ARG A 34 8.15 -19.14 2.21
CA ARG A 34 7.72 -18.72 3.55
C ARG A 34 8.81 -18.94 4.59
N GLU A 35 9.50 -20.07 4.56
CA GLU A 35 10.63 -20.34 5.47
C GLU A 35 11.74 -19.29 5.32
N VAL A 36 12.07 -18.90 4.09
CA VAL A 36 13.05 -17.83 3.84
C VAL A 36 12.59 -16.49 4.39
N LEU A 37 11.30 -16.15 4.25
CA LEU A 37 10.76 -14.90 4.81
C LEU A 37 10.83 -14.90 6.34
N ILE A 38 10.44 -16.00 6.99
CA ILE A 38 10.54 -16.17 8.46
C ILE A 38 12.00 -16.07 8.92
N ASP A 39 12.92 -16.73 8.22
CA ASP A 39 14.34 -16.68 8.55
C ASP A 39 14.95 -15.27 8.35
N ALA A 40 14.46 -14.52 7.38
CA ALA A 40 14.92 -13.16 7.10
C ALA A 40 14.38 -12.14 8.12
N ASP A 41 13.23 -12.42 8.76
CA ASP A 41 12.61 -11.53 9.73
C ASP A 41 13.52 -11.27 10.95
N ARG A 42 14.33 -12.23 11.38
CA ARG A 42 15.35 -12.03 12.43
C ARG A 42 16.37 -10.92 12.12
N TYR A 43 16.48 -10.51 10.85
CA TYR A 43 17.30 -9.40 10.39
C TYR A 43 16.48 -8.13 10.12
N HIS A 44 15.21 -8.13 10.48
CA HIS A 44 14.28 -7.05 10.18
C HIS A 44 14.27 -6.69 8.67
N TRP A 45 14.18 -7.70 7.80
CA TRP A 45 14.29 -7.51 6.36
C TRP A 45 13.21 -6.57 5.82
N ILE A 46 11.98 -6.64 6.31
CA ILE A 46 10.90 -5.73 5.91
C ILE A 46 11.22 -4.26 6.22
N HIS A 47 12.10 -3.98 7.19
CA HIS A 47 12.51 -2.62 7.55
C HIS A 47 13.62 -2.05 6.67
N GLN A 48 14.16 -2.83 5.73
CA GLN A 48 15.32 -2.42 4.91
C GLN A 48 14.90 -1.78 3.59
N THR A 49 13.61 -1.81 3.25
CA THR A 49 13.07 -1.15 2.05
C THR A 49 12.88 0.34 2.32
N THR A 50 13.30 1.17 1.37
CA THR A 50 13.12 2.64 1.46
C THR A 50 12.54 3.19 0.16
N TRP A 51 11.81 4.31 0.26
CA TRP A 51 11.42 5.11 -0.88
C TRP A 51 11.88 6.55 -0.68
N PHE A 52 12.75 7.04 -1.55
CA PHE A 52 13.42 8.34 -1.42
C PHE A 52 14.10 8.56 -0.06
N GLY A 53 14.62 7.48 0.55
CA GLY A 53 15.30 7.51 1.84
C GLY A 53 14.41 7.31 3.07
N GLU A 54 13.08 7.37 2.93
CA GLU A 54 12.16 7.05 4.01
C GLU A 54 11.85 5.55 4.05
N PRO A 55 11.92 4.91 5.24
CA PRO A 55 11.67 3.48 5.35
C PRO A 55 10.22 3.10 5.02
N ILE A 56 10.07 1.94 4.39
CA ILE A 56 8.80 1.26 4.15
C ILE A 56 8.83 -0.04 4.95
N LEU A 57 7.81 -0.29 5.77
CA LEU A 57 7.70 -1.52 6.56
C LEU A 57 6.89 -2.59 5.81
N ASN A 58 7.17 -2.74 4.53
CA ASN A 58 6.52 -3.73 3.67
C ASN A 58 7.55 -4.45 2.82
N LEU A 59 7.21 -5.65 2.37
CA LEU A 59 8.04 -6.39 1.44
C LEU A 59 8.04 -5.73 0.05
N PRO A 60 9.18 -5.70 -0.67
CA PRO A 60 9.25 -5.09 -2.00
C PRO A 60 8.22 -5.64 -2.99
N GLN A 61 7.93 -6.94 -2.96
CA GLN A 61 6.93 -7.57 -3.82
C GLN A 61 5.51 -7.07 -3.54
N ASP A 62 5.18 -6.75 -2.27
CA ASP A 62 3.87 -6.23 -1.90
C ASP A 62 3.70 -4.80 -2.40
N MET A 63 4.78 -4.00 -2.39
CA MET A 63 4.77 -2.67 -3.00
C MET A 63 4.54 -2.72 -4.52
N PHE A 64 5.12 -3.71 -5.22
CA PHE A 64 4.82 -3.90 -6.64
C PHE A 64 3.38 -4.39 -6.88
N ALA A 65 2.83 -5.25 -6.01
CA ALA A 65 1.43 -5.64 -6.08
C ALA A 65 0.50 -4.43 -5.83
N MET A 66 0.85 -3.59 -4.85
CA MET A 66 0.13 -2.36 -4.55
C MET A 66 0.16 -1.38 -5.74
N GLN A 67 1.32 -1.22 -6.40
CA GLN A 67 1.43 -0.42 -7.61
C GLN A 67 0.45 -0.90 -8.70
N GLU A 68 0.33 -2.21 -8.90
CA GLU A 68 -0.58 -2.78 -9.90
C GLU A 68 -2.05 -2.53 -9.54
N ILE A 69 -2.42 -2.63 -8.26
CA ILE A 69 -3.76 -2.31 -7.75
C ILE A 69 -4.08 -0.83 -8.02
N ILE A 70 -3.17 0.08 -7.68
CA ILE A 70 -3.32 1.52 -7.88
C ILE A 70 -3.43 1.84 -9.38
N TYR A 71 -2.59 1.22 -10.22
CA TYR A 71 -2.62 1.41 -11.67
C TYR A 71 -3.96 0.99 -12.28
N ARG A 72 -4.56 -0.11 -11.80
CA ARG A 72 -5.83 -0.62 -12.33
C ARG A 72 -7.05 0.14 -11.80
N SER A 73 -7.05 0.47 -10.51
CA SER A 73 -8.19 1.12 -9.86
C SER A 73 -8.25 2.63 -10.06
N ARG A 74 -7.10 3.26 -10.36
CA ARG A 74 -7.00 4.73 -10.57
C ARG A 74 -7.68 5.52 -9.46
N PRO A 75 -7.33 5.30 -8.19
CA PRO A 75 -8.01 6.00 -7.12
C PRO A 75 -7.68 7.50 -7.18
N ARG A 76 -8.66 8.32 -6.83
CA ARG A 76 -8.46 9.76 -6.63
C ARG A 76 -7.74 10.04 -5.31
N TYR A 77 -8.07 9.23 -4.30
CA TYR A 77 -7.47 9.30 -2.96
C TYR A 77 -6.92 7.94 -2.55
N ILE A 78 -5.81 7.95 -1.82
CA ILE A 78 -5.30 6.78 -1.09
C ILE A 78 -5.33 7.13 0.39
N LEU A 79 -5.98 6.29 1.19
CA LEU A 79 -6.05 6.40 2.63
C LEU A 79 -5.29 5.23 3.25
N GLU A 80 -4.23 5.53 3.96
CA GLU A 80 -3.43 4.56 4.72
C GLU A 80 -3.65 4.77 6.21
N ILE A 81 -4.02 3.69 6.89
CA ILE A 81 -4.17 3.63 8.34
C ILE A 81 -2.94 2.90 8.90
N GLY A 82 -2.11 3.63 9.61
CA GLY A 82 -0.74 3.25 9.97
C GLY A 82 0.26 3.97 9.08
N VAL A 83 1.01 4.92 9.62
CA VAL A 83 1.96 5.75 8.86
C VAL A 83 3.41 5.31 9.07
N ALA A 84 3.71 4.85 10.28
CA ALA A 84 5.04 4.46 10.71
C ALA A 84 6.13 5.48 10.29
N TRP A 85 7.00 5.15 9.32
CA TRP A 85 8.09 6.01 8.85
C TRP A 85 7.74 6.84 7.60
N GLY A 86 6.55 6.64 7.02
CA GLY A 86 6.01 7.45 5.93
C GLY A 86 6.54 7.15 4.53
N GLY A 87 7.41 6.14 4.37
CA GLY A 87 7.94 5.77 3.06
C GLY A 87 6.85 5.27 2.10
N SER A 88 5.87 4.52 2.61
CA SER A 88 4.69 4.07 1.85
C SER A 88 3.85 5.25 1.34
N LEU A 89 3.64 6.29 2.18
CA LEU A 89 2.92 7.49 1.76
C LEU A 89 3.62 8.19 0.57
N LEU A 90 4.95 8.28 0.59
CA LEU A 90 5.72 8.85 -0.52
C LEU A 90 5.64 8.00 -1.78
N PHE A 91 5.66 6.68 -1.62
CA PHE A 91 5.46 5.75 -2.74
C PHE A 91 4.10 5.98 -3.39
N TYR A 92 3.02 6.03 -2.61
CA TYR A 92 1.67 6.29 -3.11
C TYR A 92 1.54 7.69 -3.72
N ALA A 93 2.14 8.71 -3.10
CA ALA A 93 2.16 10.07 -3.65
C ALA A 93 2.85 10.13 -5.02
N THR A 94 3.94 9.36 -5.20
CA THR A 94 4.62 9.24 -6.50
C THR A 94 3.69 8.65 -7.55
N LEU A 95 2.95 7.59 -7.22
CA LEU A 95 2.01 6.96 -8.14
C LEU A 95 0.85 7.91 -8.48
N LEU A 96 0.26 8.57 -7.48
CA LEU A 96 -0.81 9.56 -7.72
C LEU A 96 -0.32 10.74 -8.56
N GLN A 97 0.94 11.18 -8.37
CA GLN A 97 1.53 12.24 -9.19
C GLN A 97 1.55 11.88 -10.68
N VAL A 98 1.87 10.64 -11.00
CA VAL A 98 1.95 10.15 -12.39
C VAL A 98 0.56 9.80 -12.93
N LEU A 99 -0.34 9.29 -12.10
CA LEU A 99 -1.64 8.75 -12.51
C LEU A 99 -2.78 9.79 -12.46
N GLY A 100 -2.54 11.00 -11.94
CA GLY A 100 -3.53 12.07 -11.89
C GLY A 100 -4.47 12.04 -10.67
N GLY A 101 -4.13 11.27 -9.61
CA GLY A 101 -4.87 11.30 -8.34
C GLY A 101 -4.59 12.58 -7.53
N GLU A 102 -5.30 12.78 -6.41
CA GLU A 102 -5.24 14.03 -5.65
C GLU A 102 -4.39 13.94 -4.37
N LYS A 103 -4.82 13.16 -3.38
CA LYS A 103 -4.16 13.11 -2.07
C LYS A 103 -3.92 11.70 -1.57
N VAL A 104 -2.84 11.58 -0.82
CA VAL A 104 -2.57 10.45 0.07
C VAL A 104 -2.81 10.92 1.50
N ILE A 105 -3.71 10.26 2.19
CA ILE A 105 -4.11 10.56 3.56
C ILE A 105 -3.51 9.49 4.46
N GLY A 106 -2.60 9.87 5.35
CA GLY A 106 -2.04 8.98 6.37
C GLY A 106 -2.67 9.26 7.73
N VAL A 107 -3.17 8.22 8.37
CA VAL A 107 -3.75 8.29 9.74
C VAL A 107 -2.88 7.47 10.67
N ASP A 108 -2.44 8.06 11.78
CA ASP A 108 -1.72 7.34 12.82
C ASP A 108 -2.04 7.94 14.20
N VAL A 109 -1.97 7.13 15.24
CA VAL A 109 -2.18 7.58 16.63
C VAL A 109 -1.13 8.58 17.07
N TYR A 110 0.07 8.52 16.48
CA TYR A 110 1.15 9.44 16.76
C TYR A 110 2.02 9.67 15.52
N ILE A 111 2.16 10.91 15.12
CA ILE A 111 3.00 11.32 13.99
C ILE A 111 4.09 12.26 14.49
N PRO A 112 5.34 11.76 14.65
CA PRO A 112 6.44 12.57 15.19
C PRO A 112 6.66 13.86 14.39
N PRO A 113 7.00 14.99 15.06
CA PRO A 113 7.30 16.26 14.37
C PRO A 113 8.43 16.16 13.34
N ASP A 114 9.46 15.36 13.62
CA ASP A 114 10.57 15.11 12.68
C ASP A 114 10.12 14.36 11.43
N LEU A 115 9.21 13.40 11.55
CA LEU A 115 8.60 12.73 10.40
C LEU A 115 7.84 13.73 9.52
N ARG A 116 7.02 14.61 10.13
CA ARG A 116 6.31 15.66 9.39
C ARG A 116 7.28 16.55 8.61
N ASN A 117 8.39 16.94 9.26
CA ASN A 117 9.42 17.79 8.65
C ASN A 117 10.13 17.07 7.48
N ARG A 118 10.48 15.79 7.65
CA ARG A 118 11.12 15.00 6.57
C ARG A 118 10.17 14.88 5.37
N LEU A 119 8.93 14.46 5.60
CA LEU A 119 7.94 14.32 4.51
C LEU A 119 7.67 15.66 3.81
N ALA A 120 7.62 16.78 4.54
CA ALA A 120 7.49 18.12 3.96
C ALA A 120 8.66 18.50 3.04
N GLY A 121 9.84 17.90 3.24
CA GLY A 121 11.03 18.13 2.42
C GLY A 121 10.98 17.51 1.01
N HIS A 122 10.00 16.66 0.70
CA HIS A 122 9.92 15.93 -0.58
C HIS A 122 9.26 16.70 -1.73
N GLY A 123 9.31 18.03 -1.70
CA GLY A 123 8.90 18.90 -2.81
C GLY A 123 7.43 18.65 -3.23
N PRO A 124 7.15 18.47 -4.54
CA PRO A 124 5.78 18.33 -5.03
C PRO A 124 5.03 17.12 -4.46
N LEU A 125 5.72 16.09 -3.97
CA LEU A 125 5.08 14.93 -3.35
C LEU A 125 4.47 15.31 -2.00
N SER A 126 5.11 16.19 -1.23
CA SER A 126 4.60 16.63 0.06
C SER A 126 3.24 17.35 -0.05
N GLU A 127 3.00 18.05 -1.15
CA GLU A 127 1.72 18.74 -1.40
C GLU A 127 0.55 17.76 -1.54
N ARG A 128 0.83 16.48 -1.84
CA ARG A 128 -0.17 15.42 -1.93
C ARG A 128 -0.46 14.74 -0.60
N LEU A 129 0.39 14.94 0.41
CA LEU A 129 0.26 14.28 1.70
C LEU A 129 -0.67 15.07 2.63
N VAL A 130 -1.54 14.36 3.31
CA VAL A 130 -2.33 14.85 4.43
C VAL A 130 -2.12 13.91 5.61
N LEU A 131 -1.62 14.43 6.72
CA LEU A 131 -1.30 13.63 7.90
C LEU A 131 -2.30 13.96 9.02
N ILE A 132 -3.06 12.96 9.42
CA ILE A 132 -4.05 13.05 10.51
C ILE A 132 -3.54 12.26 11.70
N GLU A 133 -3.27 12.95 12.80
CA GLU A 133 -2.95 12.32 14.06
C GLU A 133 -4.24 12.06 14.84
N GLY A 134 -4.45 10.79 15.24
CA GLY A 134 -5.61 10.33 15.97
C GLY A 134 -5.82 8.82 15.80
N SER A 135 -6.62 8.23 16.67
CA SER A 135 -6.99 6.81 16.55
C SER A 135 -7.87 6.60 15.32
N SER A 136 -7.59 5.57 14.54
CA SER A 136 -8.36 5.19 13.35
C SER A 136 -9.82 4.84 13.65
N THR A 137 -10.13 4.45 14.89
CA THR A 137 -11.46 4.07 15.33
C THR A 137 -12.23 5.20 16.03
N GLU A 138 -11.63 6.38 16.19
CA GLU A 138 -12.27 7.55 16.78
C GLU A 138 -13.12 8.31 15.76
N GLU A 139 -14.33 8.71 16.17
CA GLU A 139 -15.28 9.46 15.34
C GLU A 139 -14.67 10.77 14.78
N ALA A 140 -13.89 11.47 15.60
CA ALA A 140 -13.22 12.71 15.20
C ALA A 140 -12.21 12.50 14.06
N THR A 141 -11.50 11.38 14.06
CA THR A 141 -10.55 11.01 13.00
C THR A 141 -11.29 10.68 11.71
N ILE A 142 -12.35 9.88 11.81
CA ILE A 142 -13.19 9.50 10.66
C ILE A 142 -13.87 10.73 10.05
N ALA A 143 -14.32 11.68 10.88
CA ALA A 143 -14.91 12.93 10.41
C ALA A 143 -13.90 13.75 9.58
N LYS A 144 -12.65 13.89 10.03
CA LYS A 144 -11.57 14.56 9.27
C LYS A 144 -11.29 13.88 7.94
N VAL A 145 -11.20 12.54 7.92
CA VAL A 145 -11.03 11.77 6.67
C VAL A 145 -12.20 12.03 5.73
N SER A 146 -13.44 11.97 6.24
CA SER A 146 -14.65 12.17 5.45
C SER A 146 -14.75 13.59 4.89
N GLU A 147 -14.30 14.60 5.64
CA GLU A 147 -14.23 15.99 5.18
C GLU A 147 -13.30 16.14 3.96
N ILE A 148 -12.10 15.51 4.01
CA ILE A 148 -11.13 15.56 2.91
C ILE A 148 -11.67 14.83 1.68
N LEU A 149 -12.31 13.67 1.86
CA LEU A 149 -12.85 12.87 0.76
C LEU A 149 -14.11 13.51 0.14
N GLY A 150 -14.87 14.27 0.91
CA GLY A 150 -16.17 14.82 0.48
C GLY A 150 -17.11 13.73 -0.01
N ALA A 151 -17.68 13.92 -1.19
CA ALA A 151 -18.56 12.94 -1.83
C ALA A 151 -17.81 11.87 -2.65
N SER A 152 -16.49 11.95 -2.74
CA SER A 152 -15.70 10.99 -3.53
C SER A 152 -15.79 9.58 -2.95
N ARG A 153 -15.85 8.61 -3.84
CA ARG A 153 -15.76 7.17 -3.52
C ARG A 153 -14.65 6.49 -4.32
N GLU A 154 -13.83 7.25 -5.03
CA GLU A 154 -12.64 6.80 -5.76
C GLU A 154 -11.46 6.72 -4.79
N VAL A 155 -11.59 5.87 -3.79
CA VAL A 155 -10.68 5.76 -2.65
C VAL A 155 -10.14 4.35 -2.57
N LEU A 156 -8.81 4.21 -2.54
CA LEU A 156 -8.13 3.00 -2.09
C LEU A 156 -7.86 3.15 -0.59
N VAL A 157 -8.31 2.20 0.20
CA VAL A 157 -8.04 2.15 1.65
C VAL A 157 -7.04 1.05 1.94
N ILE A 158 -6.06 1.35 2.79
CA ILE A 158 -5.02 0.41 3.25
C ILE A 158 -5.07 0.41 4.77
N LEU A 159 -5.32 -0.76 5.36
CA LEU A 159 -5.35 -0.98 6.81
C LEU A 159 -4.04 -1.68 7.19
N ASP A 160 -3.15 -0.94 7.82
CA ASP A 160 -1.79 -1.38 8.19
C ASP A 160 -1.37 -0.80 9.55
N SER A 161 -2.28 -0.81 10.52
CA SER A 161 -2.06 -0.20 11.84
C SER A 161 -1.86 -1.25 12.94
N HIS A 162 -2.93 -1.60 13.65
CA HIS A 162 -2.93 -2.55 14.74
C HIS A 162 -3.61 -3.86 14.33
N HIS A 163 -2.84 -4.95 14.24
CA HIS A 163 -3.25 -6.21 13.60
C HIS A 163 -4.09 -7.16 14.49
N SER A 164 -4.68 -6.66 15.60
CA SER A 164 -5.63 -7.49 16.36
C SER A 164 -6.96 -7.61 15.61
N HIS A 165 -7.55 -8.80 15.63
CA HIS A 165 -8.83 -9.09 14.97
C HIS A 165 -9.92 -8.05 15.29
N ALA A 166 -10.06 -7.68 16.57
CA ALA A 166 -11.10 -6.72 16.98
C ALA A 166 -10.88 -5.33 16.38
N HIS A 167 -9.62 -4.88 16.30
CA HIS A 167 -9.27 -3.57 15.76
C HIS A 167 -9.47 -3.54 14.23
N VAL A 168 -8.91 -4.51 13.50
CA VAL A 168 -9.07 -4.61 12.06
C VAL A 168 -10.55 -4.74 11.67
N LEU A 169 -11.35 -5.50 12.43
CA LEU A 169 -12.79 -5.60 12.19
C LEU A 169 -13.51 -4.25 12.39
N ALA A 170 -13.10 -3.46 13.40
CA ALA A 170 -13.64 -2.12 13.60
C ALA A 170 -13.28 -1.19 12.43
N GLU A 171 -12.02 -1.18 12.01
CA GLU A 171 -11.57 -0.39 10.85
C GLU A 171 -12.30 -0.81 9.56
N LEU A 172 -12.43 -2.11 9.29
CA LEU A 172 -13.19 -2.60 8.15
C LEU A 172 -14.61 -2.04 8.09
N ARG A 173 -15.31 -2.02 9.25
CA ARG A 173 -16.67 -1.48 9.35
C ARG A 173 -16.74 0.03 9.12
N LEU A 174 -15.74 0.76 9.58
CA LEU A 174 -15.69 2.22 9.49
C LEU A 174 -15.28 2.72 8.11
N TYR A 175 -14.31 2.06 7.47
CA TYR A 175 -13.71 2.56 6.24
C TYR A 175 -14.26 1.90 4.97
N SER A 176 -14.83 0.69 5.01
CA SER A 176 -15.42 0.07 3.82
C SER A 176 -16.55 0.90 3.17
N PRO A 177 -17.40 1.67 3.91
CA PRO A 177 -18.41 2.51 3.29
C PRO A 177 -17.85 3.68 2.48
N LEU A 178 -16.57 4.02 2.63
CA LEU A 178 -15.91 5.10 1.89
C LEU A 178 -15.53 4.69 0.46
N ILE A 179 -15.57 3.40 0.15
CA ILE A 179 -15.02 2.83 -1.08
C ILE A 179 -16.12 2.63 -2.11
N GLY A 180 -15.93 3.18 -3.29
CA GLY A 180 -16.81 2.98 -4.43
C GLY A 180 -16.46 1.75 -5.26
N LYS A 181 -17.40 1.36 -6.11
CA LYS A 181 -17.21 0.23 -7.02
C LYS A 181 -15.99 0.45 -7.92
N GLY A 182 -15.12 -0.54 -8.00
CA GLY A 182 -13.89 -0.52 -8.78
C GLY A 182 -12.66 -0.10 -7.98
N ASN A 183 -12.83 0.32 -6.73
CA ASN A 183 -11.73 0.55 -5.78
C ASN A 183 -11.63 -0.58 -4.76
N PHE A 184 -10.58 -0.57 -3.96
CA PHE A 184 -10.22 -1.69 -3.08
C PHE A 184 -10.02 -1.22 -1.64
N LEU A 185 -10.19 -2.16 -0.72
CA LEU A 185 -9.65 -2.11 0.63
C LEU A 185 -8.63 -3.22 0.75
N VAL A 186 -7.44 -2.88 1.20
CA VAL A 186 -6.32 -3.80 1.41
C VAL A 186 -6.05 -3.87 2.90
N CYS A 187 -5.88 -5.08 3.43
CA CYS A 187 -5.41 -5.30 4.80
C CYS A 187 -3.97 -5.81 4.73
N GLY A 188 -3.06 -5.14 5.42
CA GLY A 188 -1.71 -5.60 5.66
C GLY A 188 -1.64 -6.74 6.67
N ASP A 189 -0.46 -7.37 6.78
CA ASP A 189 -0.07 -8.34 7.82
C ASP A 189 -1.10 -9.46 8.07
N THR A 190 -1.55 -10.11 7.00
CA THR A 190 -2.56 -11.19 7.08
C THR A 190 -1.97 -12.59 7.12
N ILE A 191 -0.66 -12.75 7.28
CA ILE A 191 0.08 -14.03 7.37
C ILE A 191 0.68 -14.22 8.76
#